data_705ad7602078d1682cd8e5eea360ec32
#
_entry.id   705ad7602078d1682cd8e5eea360ec32
#
_cell.length_a   1.000
_cell.length_b   1.000
_cell.length_c   1.000
_cell.angle_alpha   90.00
_cell.angle_beta   90.00
_cell.angle_gamma   90.00
#
_symmetry.space_group_name_H-M   'P 1'
#
loop_
_entity.id
_entity.type
_entity.pdbx_description
1 polymer ?
#
loop_
_entity_poly.entity_id
_entity_poly.type
_entity_poly.pdbx_seq_one_letter_code
_entity_poly.pdbx_strand_id
1 'polypeptide(L)'
;MVSKSNKIIGRNNMGRSSKLYNSDLAPTPSSKKNWGWFEIFNVWANDVQSLFGYTLAASLFLASGLNGWAVFAALILAGFFIMWLVNLSGKPSVKHGIPYPVFARVSMGVFGANFPAMARGLVAMFWYGAQTYAASTAVALLITGITGMEGEVMFLGMTGVMWVSFIFVSAFQVYLFWQGVDLIKKFLNFAGPAVYAVMIVLMLVIWAKAGGGLFSEVGTIFSGGERTGGFEGLGSFGAFIAVFSIMVGYFAAVVINFGDFARFVKNEEEMRKGNLWGLVGNVILFSFITLMITGGTIAIFGEYVASPTEMVAKVDNLGLTIIAAFAFFAATVGINMVANFIPPAYDLANLMPDKINFKTGGLITAGFGFIIGGMW
;
A
#
# COMPACT_ATOMS: atom_id res chain seq x y z
N MET A 1 -36.09 50.14 9.86
CA MET A 1 -36.32 48.69 9.66
C MET A 1 -35.97 48.33 8.24
N VAL A 2 -34.76 47.83 8.00
CA VAL A 2 -34.32 47.40 6.66
C VAL A 2 -33.72 46.01 6.85
N SER A 3 -34.48 45.02 6.40
CA SER A 3 -34.06 43.64 6.30
C SER A 3 -33.02 43.53 5.20
N LYS A 4 -31.75 43.31 5.55
CA LYS A 4 -30.70 42.90 4.61
C LYS A 4 -30.80 41.40 4.41
N SER A 5 -31.54 41.03 3.39
CA SER A 5 -31.45 39.69 2.75
C SER A 5 -30.03 39.50 2.21
N ASN A 6 -29.23 38.70 2.90
CA ASN A 6 -27.97 38.19 2.38
C ASN A 6 -28.28 37.19 1.25
N LYS A 7 -28.53 37.69 0.04
CA LYS A 7 -28.35 36.90 -1.17
C LYS A 7 -26.88 36.53 -1.26
N ILE A 8 -26.56 35.30 -0.87
CA ILE A 8 -25.34 34.65 -1.27
C ILE A 8 -25.42 34.54 -2.78
N ILE A 9 -24.77 35.51 -3.43
CA ILE A 9 -24.60 35.50 -4.89
C ILE A 9 -23.89 34.19 -5.22
N GLY A 10 -24.65 33.29 -5.79
CA GLY A 10 -24.12 32.08 -6.41
C GLY A 10 -23.02 32.56 -7.37
N ARG A 11 -21.77 32.16 -7.13
CA ARG A 11 -20.67 32.34 -8.07
C ARG A 11 -21.05 31.67 -9.37
N ASN A 12 -21.57 32.50 -10.25
CA ASN A 12 -22.09 32.10 -11.55
C ASN A 12 -21.04 31.40 -12.37
N ASN A 13 -21.48 30.37 -13.02
CA ASN A 13 -21.22 29.84 -14.35
C ASN A 13 -20.30 30.69 -15.25
N MET A 14 -19.09 30.98 -14.82
CA MET A 14 -18.05 31.40 -15.74
C MET A 14 -17.64 30.17 -16.55
N GLY A 15 -18.19 30.03 -17.77
CA GLY A 15 -17.68 29.24 -18.88
C GLY A 15 -17.12 27.84 -18.56
N ARG A 16 -17.70 27.13 -17.62
CA ARG A 16 -17.32 25.73 -17.37
C ARG A 16 -17.76 24.92 -18.57
N SER A 17 -16.81 24.54 -19.42
CA SER A 17 -17.08 23.50 -20.40
C SER A 17 -17.60 22.29 -19.62
N SER A 18 -18.88 21.94 -19.82
CA SER A 18 -19.49 20.78 -19.12
C SER A 18 -18.69 19.50 -19.33
N LYS A 19 -18.00 19.39 -20.47
CA LYS A 19 -17.14 18.27 -20.84
C LYS A 19 -15.84 18.14 -20.04
N LEU A 20 -15.38 19.21 -19.39
CA LEU A 20 -14.13 19.21 -18.60
C LEU A 20 -14.37 19.24 -17.09
N TYR A 21 -15.62 19.32 -16.66
CA TYR A 21 -16.00 19.36 -15.26
C TYR A 21 -16.38 17.97 -14.73
N ASN A 22 -15.80 17.63 -13.58
CA ASN A 22 -16.18 16.44 -12.82
C ASN A 22 -16.26 16.82 -11.34
N SER A 23 -17.37 16.49 -10.68
CA SER A 23 -17.59 16.81 -9.26
C SER A 23 -16.61 16.14 -8.33
N ASP A 24 -16.14 14.92 -8.66
CA ASP A 24 -15.21 14.14 -7.84
C ASP A 24 -13.79 14.72 -7.89
N LEU A 25 -13.46 15.44 -8.98
CA LEU A 25 -12.19 16.15 -9.13
C LEU A 25 -12.24 17.58 -8.58
N ALA A 26 -13.42 18.10 -8.22
CA ALA A 26 -13.58 19.43 -7.69
C ALA A 26 -12.86 19.59 -6.33
N PRO A 27 -12.46 20.82 -5.94
CA PRO A 27 -11.84 21.08 -4.65
C PRO A 27 -12.69 20.56 -3.49
N THR A 28 -12.06 19.81 -2.59
CA THR A 28 -12.70 19.31 -1.37
C THR A 28 -13.11 20.48 -0.47
N PRO A 29 -14.39 20.60 -0.09
CA PRO A 29 -14.84 21.66 0.81
C PRO A 29 -14.14 21.58 2.17
N SER A 30 -13.92 22.71 2.84
CA SER A 30 -13.26 22.77 4.14
C SER A 30 -13.97 21.91 5.20
N SER A 31 -15.30 21.79 5.12
CA SER A 31 -16.09 20.92 6.03
C SER A 31 -15.78 19.43 5.88
N LYS A 32 -15.22 19.00 4.76
CA LYS A 32 -14.80 17.62 4.49
C LYS A 32 -13.31 17.37 4.70
N LYS A 33 -12.52 18.41 5.03
CA LYS A 33 -11.10 18.27 5.39
C LYS A 33 -11.00 17.90 6.87
N ASN A 34 -11.22 16.62 7.18
CA ASN A 34 -11.28 16.12 8.55
C ASN A 34 -10.21 15.08 8.89
N TRP A 35 -9.27 14.84 7.97
CA TRP A 35 -8.14 13.94 8.23
C TRP A 35 -7.05 14.67 9.03
N GLY A 36 -6.52 13.99 10.04
CA GLY A 36 -5.36 14.42 10.81
C GLY A 36 -4.14 13.56 10.50
N TRP A 37 -3.12 13.66 11.34
CA TRP A 37 -1.89 12.88 11.21
C TRP A 37 -2.14 11.38 11.32
N PHE A 38 -3.13 10.94 12.09
CA PHE A 38 -3.41 9.51 12.30
C PHE A 38 -3.98 8.84 11.05
N GLU A 39 -4.83 9.52 10.28
CA GLU A 39 -5.31 9.00 9.00
C GLU A 39 -4.16 8.87 7.99
N ILE A 40 -3.27 9.86 7.92
CA ILE A 40 -2.08 9.80 7.05
C ILE A 40 -1.09 8.74 7.53
N PHE A 41 -0.90 8.59 8.85
CA PHE A 41 -0.14 7.48 9.41
C PHE A 41 -0.68 6.13 8.91
N ASN A 42 -2.00 5.93 8.94
CA ASN A 42 -2.62 4.68 8.51
C ASN A 42 -2.60 4.47 6.99
N VAL A 43 -2.64 5.52 6.19
CA VAL A 43 -2.38 5.42 4.73
C VAL A 43 -1.02 4.76 4.51
N TRP A 44 0.03 5.25 5.17
CA TRP A 44 1.38 4.68 5.07
C TRP A 44 1.53 3.33 5.76
N ALA A 45 0.90 3.13 6.91
CA ALA A 45 0.93 1.85 7.60
C ALA A 45 0.40 0.72 6.70
N ASN A 46 -0.70 0.95 6.01
CA ASN A 46 -1.25 -0.02 5.07
C ASN A 46 -0.37 -0.17 3.81
N ASP A 47 0.32 0.87 3.37
CA ASP A 47 1.21 0.81 2.21
C ASP A 47 2.49 0.01 2.52
N VAL A 48 3.09 0.22 3.68
CA VAL A 48 4.33 -0.44 4.10
C VAL A 48 4.11 -1.92 4.44
N GLN A 49 2.97 -2.29 5.05
CA GLN A 49 2.73 -3.61 5.66
C GLN A 49 2.17 -4.69 4.71
N SER A 50 2.31 -4.56 3.41
CA SER A 50 1.79 -5.56 2.48
C SER A 50 2.60 -6.87 2.50
N LEU A 51 2.00 -7.95 1.98
CA LEU A 51 2.72 -9.21 1.75
C LEU A 51 3.93 -9.01 0.82
N PHE A 52 3.79 -8.20 -0.23
CA PHE A 52 4.91 -7.85 -1.12
C PHE A 52 5.96 -7.00 -0.42
N GLY A 53 5.56 -6.05 0.44
CA GLY A 53 6.47 -5.25 1.25
C GLY A 53 7.31 -6.11 2.19
N TYR A 54 6.72 -7.13 2.81
CA TYR A 54 7.44 -8.09 3.64
C TYR A 54 8.49 -8.84 2.83
N THR A 55 8.08 -9.47 1.73
CA THR A 55 8.99 -10.24 0.86
C THR A 55 10.13 -9.37 0.32
N LEU A 56 9.82 -8.14 -0.09
CA LEU A 56 10.82 -7.18 -0.56
C LEU A 56 11.83 -6.84 0.55
N ALA A 57 11.38 -6.43 1.73
CA ALA A 57 12.26 -6.07 2.83
C ALA A 57 13.18 -7.23 3.23
N ALA A 58 12.63 -8.44 3.35
CA ALA A 58 13.39 -9.65 3.67
C ALA A 58 14.44 -9.94 2.59
N SER A 59 14.08 -9.86 1.31
CA SER A 59 15.01 -10.11 0.20
C SER A 59 16.16 -9.10 0.17
N LEU A 60 15.90 -7.83 0.49
CA LEU A 60 16.95 -6.81 0.56
C LEU A 60 17.96 -7.10 1.67
N PHE A 61 17.53 -7.60 2.83
CA PHE A 61 18.44 -8.03 3.90
C PHE A 61 19.27 -9.26 3.51
N LEU A 62 18.72 -10.18 2.72
CA LEU A 62 19.36 -11.46 2.43
C LEU A 62 20.14 -11.47 1.12
N ALA A 63 19.69 -10.75 0.11
CA ALA A 63 20.17 -10.88 -1.26
C ALA A 63 20.82 -9.60 -1.83
N SER A 64 21.03 -8.54 -1.03
CA SER A 64 21.67 -7.32 -1.52
C SER A 64 23.20 -7.36 -1.55
N GLY A 65 23.84 -8.36 -0.92
CA GLY A 65 25.29 -8.41 -0.75
C GLY A 65 25.85 -7.40 0.28
N LEU A 66 24.96 -6.65 0.98
CA LEU A 66 25.31 -5.69 2.01
C LEU A 66 25.17 -6.30 3.41
N ASN A 67 25.89 -5.77 4.38
CA ASN A 67 25.57 -6.04 5.77
C ASN A 67 24.23 -5.40 6.17
N GLY A 68 23.57 -5.99 7.17
CA GLY A 68 22.24 -5.55 7.59
C GLY A 68 22.16 -4.08 8.02
N TRP A 69 23.24 -3.52 8.58
CA TRP A 69 23.29 -2.09 8.95
C TRP A 69 23.21 -1.18 7.73
N ALA A 70 23.95 -1.52 6.66
CA ALA A 70 23.93 -0.76 5.42
C ALA A 70 22.53 -0.85 4.74
N VAL A 71 21.92 -2.04 4.73
CA VAL A 71 20.54 -2.21 4.25
C VAL A 71 19.58 -1.34 5.06
N PHE A 72 19.64 -1.44 6.40
CA PHE A 72 18.74 -0.67 7.27
C PHE A 72 18.93 0.84 7.09
N ALA A 73 20.17 1.30 6.96
CA ALA A 73 20.47 2.70 6.68
C ALA A 73 19.91 3.15 5.32
N ALA A 74 20.03 2.33 4.27
CA ALA A 74 19.48 2.64 2.96
C ALA A 74 17.94 2.75 2.99
N LEU A 75 17.25 1.85 3.71
CA LEU A 75 15.80 1.87 3.90
C LEU A 75 15.34 3.14 4.63
N ILE A 76 16.02 3.51 5.73
CA ILE A 76 15.71 4.72 6.51
C ILE A 76 15.93 5.98 5.66
N LEU A 77 17.06 6.08 4.97
CA LEU A 77 17.35 7.22 4.09
C LEU A 77 16.36 7.34 2.94
N ALA A 78 15.96 6.21 2.34
CA ALA A 78 14.90 6.18 1.34
C ALA A 78 13.58 6.69 1.94
N GLY A 79 13.22 6.26 3.15
CA GLY A 79 12.04 6.74 3.86
C GLY A 79 12.03 8.26 4.06
N PHE A 80 13.14 8.86 4.49
CA PHE A 80 13.27 10.31 4.63
C PHE A 80 13.19 11.02 3.27
N PHE A 81 13.84 10.49 2.24
CA PHE A 81 13.79 11.06 0.90
C PHE A 81 12.38 11.05 0.32
N ILE A 82 11.67 9.94 0.45
CA ILE A 82 10.28 9.80 0.03
C ILE A 82 9.38 10.74 0.85
N MET A 83 9.57 10.82 2.17
CA MET A 83 8.85 11.76 3.03
C MET A 83 9.01 13.21 2.54
N TRP A 84 10.20 13.61 2.14
CA TRP A 84 10.45 14.93 1.56
C TRP A 84 9.65 15.13 0.27
N LEU A 85 9.66 14.15 -0.64
CA LEU A 85 8.91 14.20 -1.90
C LEU A 85 7.39 14.27 -1.68
N VAL A 86 6.84 13.44 -0.78
CA VAL A 86 5.38 13.46 -0.52
C VAL A 86 4.93 14.72 0.19
N ASN A 87 5.77 15.33 1.01
CA ASN A 87 5.47 16.63 1.59
C ASN A 87 5.37 17.72 0.51
N LEU A 88 6.17 17.64 -0.55
CA LEU A 88 6.09 18.52 -1.70
C LEU A 88 4.85 18.24 -2.55
N SER A 89 4.61 16.98 -2.92
CA SER A 89 3.47 16.60 -3.79
C SER A 89 2.12 16.78 -3.10
N GLY A 90 2.04 16.58 -1.78
CA GLY A 90 0.80 16.71 -1.02
C GLY A 90 0.42 18.14 -0.67
N LYS A 91 1.39 19.06 -0.56
CA LYS A 91 1.15 20.45 -0.14
C LYS A 91 0.09 21.18 -0.98
N PRO A 92 0.10 21.15 -2.32
CA PRO A 92 -0.95 21.76 -3.14
C PRO A 92 -2.33 21.19 -2.86
N SER A 93 -2.40 19.88 -2.65
CA SER A 93 -3.66 19.17 -2.39
C SER A 93 -4.23 19.48 -1.02
N VAL A 94 -3.41 19.59 0.02
CA VAL A 94 -3.85 20.12 1.33
C VAL A 94 -4.39 21.54 1.20
N LYS A 95 -3.65 22.41 0.49
CA LYS A 95 -4.03 23.84 0.35
C LYS A 95 -5.32 24.00 -0.45
N HIS A 96 -5.42 23.36 -1.60
CA HIS A 96 -6.48 23.61 -2.57
C HIS A 96 -7.59 22.53 -2.58
N GLY A 97 -7.41 21.41 -1.87
CA GLY A 97 -8.39 20.32 -1.83
C GLY A 97 -8.50 19.52 -3.13
N ILE A 98 -7.46 19.49 -3.96
CA ILE A 98 -7.47 18.88 -5.29
C ILE A 98 -6.73 17.53 -5.32
N PRO A 99 -7.18 16.54 -6.12
CA PRO A 99 -6.46 15.29 -6.30
C PRO A 99 -5.27 15.45 -7.24
N TYR A 100 -4.43 14.41 -7.32
CA TYR A 100 -3.23 14.39 -8.16
C TYR A 100 -3.47 14.77 -9.63
N PRO A 101 -4.41 14.17 -10.38
CA PRO A 101 -4.54 14.49 -11.80
C PRO A 101 -4.94 15.95 -12.05
N VAL A 102 -5.63 16.59 -11.11
CA VAL A 102 -5.93 18.04 -11.18
C VAL A 102 -4.69 18.86 -10.88
N PHE A 103 -3.87 18.46 -9.91
CA PHE A 103 -2.60 19.12 -9.64
C PHE A 103 -1.66 19.05 -10.85
N ALA A 104 -1.58 17.90 -11.52
CA ALA A 104 -0.75 17.71 -12.72
C ALA A 104 -1.11 18.70 -13.87
N ARG A 105 -2.35 19.20 -13.92
CA ARG A 105 -2.78 20.20 -14.91
C ARG A 105 -2.01 21.52 -14.81
N VAL A 106 -1.45 21.83 -13.64
CA VAL A 106 -0.70 23.07 -13.42
C VAL A 106 0.57 23.10 -14.28
N SER A 107 1.26 21.99 -14.40
CA SER A 107 2.52 21.86 -15.13
C SER A 107 2.35 21.38 -16.57
N MET A 108 1.33 20.55 -16.85
CA MET A 108 1.16 19.88 -18.13
C MET A 108 -0.09 20.33 -18.92
N GLY A 109 -0.87 21.25 -18.35
CA GLY A 109 -2.15 21.67 -18.94
C GLY A 109 -3.25 20.61 -18.76
N VAL A 110 -4.48 20.97 -19.13
CA VAL A 110 -5.67 20.13 -18.88
C VAL A 110 -5.60 18.79 -19.58
N PHE A 111 -5.15 18.77 -20.85
CA PHE A 111 -5.04 17.54 -21.63
C PHE A 111 -3.73 16.80 -21.40
N GLY A 112 -2.60 17.53 -21.23
CA GLY A 112 -1.30 16.92 -20.99
C GLY A 112 -1.23 16.15 -19.67
N ALA A 113 -2.00 16.56 -18.66
CA ALA A 113 -2.11 15.84 -17.39
C ALA A 113 -2.68 14.42 -17.51
N ASN A 114 -3.38 14.11 -18.59
CA ASN A 114 -3.88 12.76 -18.84
C ASN A 114 -2.75 11.76 -19.09
N PHE A 115 -1.61 12.19 -19.64
CA PHE A 115 -0.49 11.28 -19.90
C PHE A 115 0.08 10.67 -18.61
N PRO A 116 0.57 11.44 -17.63
CA PRO A 116 1.09 10.88 -16.39
C PRO A 116 -0.03 10.23 -15.54
N ALA A 117 -1.26 10.75 -15.55
CA ALA A 117 -2.38 10.14 -14.87
C ALA A 117 -2.67 8.73 -15.41
N MET A 118 -2.77 8.57 -16.73
CA MET A 118 -3.03 7.25 -17.32
C MET A 118 -1.86 6.29 -17.17
N ALA A 119 -0.61 6.76 -17.30
CA ALA A 119 0.56 5.92 -17.04
C ALA A 119 0.52 5.36 -15.61
N ARG A 120 0.22 6.21 -14.61
CA ARG A 120 0.07 5.81 -13.22
C ARG A 120 -1.15 4.92 -13.00
N GLY A 121 -2.28 5.27 -13.61
CA GLY A 121 -3.52 4.50 -13.51
C GLY A 121 -3.37 3.07 -14.05
N LEU A 122 -2.71 2.88 -15.18
CA LEU A 122 -2.44 1.55 -15.76
C LEU A 122 -1.55 0.70 -14.84
N VAL A 123 -0.47 1.28 -14.31
CA VAL A 123 0.39 0.60 -13.32
C VAL A 123 -0.42 0.21 -12.08
N ALA A 124 -1.32 1.10 -11.61
CA ALA A 124 -2.17 0.79 -10.47
C ALA A 124 -3.16 -0.35 -10.75
N MET A 125 -3.78 -0.39 -11.93
CA MET A 125 -4.71 -1.47 -12.30
C MET A 125 -3.99 -2.83 -12.33
N PHE A 126 -2.75 -2.87 -12.83
CA PHE A 126 -1.92 -4.07 -12.79
C PHE A 126 -1.67 -4.52 -11.36
N TRP A 127 -1.18 -3.62 -10.51
CA TRP A 127 -0.93 -3.90 -9.10
C TRP A 127 -2.21 -4.23 -8.32
N TYR A 128 -3.35 -3.65 -8.71
CA TYR A 128 -4.63 -4.01 -8.10
C TYR A 128 -4.94 -5.50 -8.29
N GLY A 129 -4.72 -6.02 -9.49
CA GLY A 129 -4.87 -7.45 -9.77
C GLY A 129 -3.92 -8.31 -8.95
N ALA A 130 -2.61 -8.00 -9.00
CA ALA A 130 -1.58 -8.73 -8.27
C ALA A 130 -1.82 -8.75 -6.75
N GLN A 131 -2.15 -7.60 -6.16
CA GLN A 131 -2.46 -7.49 -4.73
C GLN A 131 -3.79 -8.18 -4.37
N THR A 132 -4.77 -8.20 -5.27
CA THR A 132 -6.01 -8.96 -5.05
C THR A 132 -5.74 -10.45 -4.99
N TYR A 133 -4.89 -10.97 -5.90
CA TYR A 133 -4.43 -12.35 -5.85
C TYR A 133 -3.68 -12.63 -4.52
N ALA A 134 -2.72 -11.77 -4.15
CA ALA A 134 -1.99 -11.92 -2.90
C ALA A 134 -2.91 -11.90 -1.66
N ALA A 135 -3.91 -11.01 -1.59
CA ALA A 135 -4.89 -11.01 -0.50
C ALA A 135 -5.71 -12.31 -0.47
N SER A 136 -5.95 -12.91 -1.64
CA SER A 136 -6.70 -14.17 -1.77
C SER A 136 -5.93 -15.36 -1.20
N THR A 137 -4.59 -15.36 -1.26
CA THR A 137 -3.79 -16.41 -0.61
C THR A 137 -3.97 -16.42 0.91
N ALA A 138 -4.16 -15.25 1.53
CA ALA A 138 -4.45 -15.17 2.96
C ALA A 138 -5.84 -15.75 3.31
N VAL A 139 -6.85 -15.50 2.46
CA VAL A 139 -8.20 -16.08 2.64
C VAL A 139 -8.16 -17.59 2.38
N ALA A 140 -7.44 -18.03 1.35
CA ALA A 140 -7.25 -19.46 1.06
C ALA A 140 -6.55 -20.17 2.22
N LEU A 141 -5.50 -19.57 2.81
CA LEU A 141 -4.82 -20.09 4.00
C LEU A 141 -5.83 -20.28 5.16
N LEU A 142 -6.74 -19.33 5.37
CA LEU A 142 -7.77 -19.45 6.40
C LEU A 142 -8.74 -20.59 6.12
N ILE A 143 -9.25 -20.69 4.88
CA ILE A 143 -10.18 -21.77 4.50
C ILE A 143 -9.50 -23.13 4.65
N THR A 144 -8.30 -23.30 4.10
CA THR A 144 -7.54 -24.55 4.18
C THR A 144 -7.22 -24.92 5.63
N GLY A 145 -6.79 -23.93 6.44
CA GLY A 145 -6.47 -24.17 7.86
C GLY A 145 -7.65 -24.60 8.71
N ILE A 146 -8.88 -24.15 8.38
CA ILE A 146 -10.09 -24.56 9.11
C ILE A 146 -10.68 -25.85 8.58
N THR A 147 -10.68 -26.05 7.25
CA THR A 147 -11.42 -27.15 6.61
C THR A 147 -10.55 -28.34 6.23
N GLY A 148 -9.23 -28.15 6.15
CA GLY A 148 -8.29 -29.13 5.59
C GLY A 148 -8.40 -29.33 4.07
N MET A 149 -9.22 -28.51 3.37
CA MET A 149 -9.41 -28.63 1.92
C MET A 149 -8.27 -27.93 1.17
N GLU A 150 -7.42 -28.67 0.49
CA GLU A 150 -6.37 -28.11 -0.38
C GLU A 150 -6.89 -27.81 -1.78
N GLY A 151 -7.77 -28.67 -2.30
CA GLY A 151 -8.37 -28.55 -3.63
C GLY A 151 -7.39 -28.88 -4.78
N GLU A 152 -7.93 -29.35 -5.88
CA GLU A 152 -7.16 -29.54 -7.13
C GLU A 152 -7.05 -28.23 -7.90
N VAL A 153 -5.97 -28.10 -8.69
CA VAL A 153 -5.82 -26.99 -9.63
C VAL A 153 -6.89 -27.10 -10.72
N MET A 154 -7.67 -26.04 -10.88
CA MET A 154 -8.79 -26.00 -11.81
C MET A 154 -8.45 -25.17 -13.05
N PHE A 155 -8.71 -23.87 -12.99
CA PHE A 155 -8.60 -22.93 -14.10
C PHE A 155 -7.51 -21.89 -13.83
N LEU A 156 -6.73 -21.55 -14.85
CA LEU A 156 -5.62 -20.57 -14.75
C LEU A 156 -4.64 -20.81 -13.59
N GLY A 157 -4.37 -22.08 -13.26
CA GLY A 157 -3.43 -22.44 -12.21
C GLY A 157 -3.92 -22.28 -10.77
N MET A 158 -5.15 -21.79 -10.56
CA MET A 158 -5.75 -21.64 -9.23
C MET A 158 -6.59 -22.85 -8.84
N THR A 159 -6.54 -23.23 -7.56
CA THR A 159 -7.44 -24.24 -6.98
C THR A 159 -8.85 -23.67 -6.78
N GLY A 160 -9.85 -24.54 -6.54
CA GLY A 160 -11.20 -24.11 -6.22
C GLY A 160 -11.26 -23.19 -4.99
N VAL A 161 -10.46 -23.48 -3.95
CA VAL A 161 -10.34 -22.64 -2.75
C VAL A 161 -9.76 -21.26 -3.10
N MET A 162 -8.73 -21.21 -3.97
CA MET A 162 -8.17 -19.93 -4.43
C MET A 162 -9.18 -19.12 -5.23
N TRP A 163 -9.98 -19.75 -6.12
CA TRP A 163 -11.02 -19.04 -6.87
C TRP A 163 -12.10 -18.44 -5.96
N VAL A 164 -12.60 -19.21 -4.98
CA VAL A 164 -13.57 -18.71 -4.00
C VAL A 164 -12.97 -17.54 -3.22
N SER A 165 -11.72 -17.66 -2.77
CA SER A 165 -11.01 -16.60 -2.07
C SER A 165 -10.83 -15.35 -2.93
N PHE A 166 -10.45 -15.51 -4.20
CA PHE A 166 -10.23 -14.41 -5.14
C PHE A 166 -11.51 -13.64 -5.47
N ILE A 167 -12.61 -14.35 -5.68
CA ILE A 167 -13.93 -13.74 -5.89
C ILE A 167 -14.38 -13.00 -4.63
N PHE A 168 -14.22 -13.60 -3.45
CA PHE A 168 -14.54 -12.96 -2.17
C PHE A 168 -13.76 -11.66 -1.97
N VAL A 169 -12.43 -11.70 -2.13
CA VAL A 169 -11.57 -10.53 -1.97
C VAL A 169 -11.93 -9.44 -2.97
N SER A 170 -12.15 -9.80 -4.24
CA SER A 170 -12.55 -8.86 -5.27
C SER A 170 -13.88 -8.17 -4.93
N ALA A 171 -14.89 -8.94 -4.53
CA ALA A 171 -16.19 -8.41 -4.14
C ALA A 171 -16.09 -7.52 -2.89
N PHE A 172 -15.31 -7.91 -1.89
CA PHE A 172 -15.10 -7.13 -0.67
C PHE A 172 -14.43 -5.77 -0.96
N GLN A 173 -13.41 -5.75 -1.82
CA GLN A 173 -12.74 -4.51 -2.23
C GLN A 173 -13.68 -3.58 -3.00
N VAL A 174 -14.47 -4.12 -3.94
CA VAL A 174 -15.49 -3.35 -4.66
C VAL A 174 -16.53 -2.79 -3.68
N TYR A 175 -16.97 -3.58 -2.70
CA TYR A 175 -17.89 -3.12 -1.66
C TYR A 175 -17.31 -1.95 -0.86
N LEU A 176 -16.08 -2.07 -0.33
CA LEU A 176 -15.42 -0.99 0.40
C LEU A 176 -15.33 0.28 -0.44
N PHE A 177 -14.89 0.14 -1.69
CA PHE A 177 -14.73 1.26 -2.61
C PHE A 177 -16.08 1.94 -2.91
N TRP A 178 -17.14 1.15 -3.13
CA TRP A 178 -18.47 1.66 -3.45
C TRP A 178 -19.08 2.50 -2.33
N GLN A 179 -18.77 2.16 -1.09
CA GLN A 179 -19.20 2.92 0.10
C GLN A 179 -18.49 4.27 0.23
N GLY A 180 -17.37 4.45 -0.47
CA GLY A 180 -16.63 5.70 -0.56
C GLY A 180 -15.56 5.90 0.50
N VAL A 181 -14.92 7.07 0.43
CA VAL A 181 -13.69 7.40 1.18
C VAL A 181 -13.85 7.30 2.69
N ASP A 182 -15.03 7.56 3.23
CA ASP A 182 -15.26 7.51 4.69
C ASP A 182 -15.18 6.08 5.25
N LEU A 183 -15.72 5.08 4.54
CA LEU A 183 -15.58 3.68 4.96
C LEU A 183 -14.16 3.18 4.74
N ILE A 184 -13.54 3.55 3.62
CA ILE A 184 -12.13 3.23 3.36
C ILE A 184 -11.25 3.79 4.49
N LYS A 185 -11.43 5.05 4.89
CA LYS A 185 -10.72 5.66 6.03
C LYS A 185 -10.87 4.84 7.31
N LYS A 186 -12.10 4.44 7.66
CA LYS A 186 -12.34 3.62 8.86
C LYS A 186 -11.64 2.27 8.78
N PHE A 187 -11.67 1.64 7.61
CA PHE A 187 -10.98 0.38 7.37
C PHE A 187 -9.46 0.53 7.53
N LEU A 188 -8.85 1.54 6.91
CA LEU A 188 -7.41 1.81 7.02
C LEU A 188 -6.99 2.10 8.47
N ASN A 189 -7.77 2.89 9.20
CA ASN A 189 -7.51 3.23 10.60
C ASN A 189 -7.62 2.02 11.54
N PHE A 190 -8.36 0.99 11.15
CA PHE A 190 -8.42 -0.28 11.85
C PHE A 190 -7.29 -1.22 11.39
N ALA A 191 -7.13 -1.40 10.08
CA ALA A 191 -6.21 -2.37 9.50
C ALA A 191 -4.74 -2.07 9.86
N GLY A 192 -4.31 -0.81 9.76
CA GLY A 192 -2.94 -0.42 10.08
C GLY A 192 -2.45 -0.90 11.44
N PRO A 193 -3.07 -0.48 12.56
CA PRO A 193 -2.68 -0.94 13.89
C PRO A 193 -2.91 -2.45 14.12
N ALA A 194 -3.98 -3.03 13.58
CA ALA A 194 -4.29 -4.44 13.74
C ALA A 194 -3.22 -5.34 13.13
N VAL A 195 -2.73 -4.99 11.94
CA VAL A 195 -1.65 -5.73 11.27
C VAL A 195 -0.37 -5.70 12.09
N TYR A 196 0.02 -4.54 12.65
CA TYR A 196 1.18 -4.47 13.53
C TYR A 196 1.03 -5.34 14.77
N ALA A 197 -0.13 -5.34 15.41
CA ALA A 197 -0.38 -6.18 16.58
C ALA A 197 -0.15 -7.66 16.23
N VAL A 198 -0.66 -8.12 15.10
CA VAL A 198 -0.49 -9.51 14.66
C VAL A 198 0.94 -9.81 14.23
N MET A 199 1.60 -8.90 13.51
CA MET A 199 3.01 -9.09 13.11
C MET A 199 3.94 -9.15 14.32
N ILE A 200 3.68 -8.37 15.38
CA ILE A 200 4.41 -8.44 16.64
C ILE A 200 4.16 -9.79 17.32
N VAL A 201 2.91 -10.26 17.39
CA VAL A 201 2.59 -11.59 17.94
C VAL A 201 3.32 -12.67 17.17
N LEU A 202 3.30 -12.62 15.83
CA LEU A 202 4.01 -13.57 14.98
C LEU A 202 5.52 -13.55 15.23
N MET A 203 6.12 -12.35 15.33
CA MET A 203 7.52 -12.18 15.68
C MET A 203 7.86 -12.83 17.02
N LEU A 204 7.01 -12.64 18.04
CA LEU A 204 7.21 -13.22 19.36
C LEU A 204 7.08 -14.75 19.35
N VAL A 205 6.12 -15.30 18.59
CA VAL A 205 5.96 -16.76 18.42
C VAL A 205 7.18 -17.36 17.73
N ILE A 206 7.65 -16.74 16.65
CA ILE A 206 8.86 -17.17 15.94
C ILE A 206 10.08 -17.08 16.87
N TRP A 207 10.22 -16.00 17.63
CA TRP A 207 11.30 -15.86 18.60
C TRP A 207 11.26 -16.96 19.68
N ALA A 208 10.08 -17.21 20.25
CA ALA A 208 9.92 -18.26 21.27
C ALA A 208 10.32 -19.66 20.75
N LYS A 209 10.03 -19.95 19.46
CA LYS A 209 10.42 -21.20 18.80
C LYS A 209 11.93 -21.25 18.46
N ALA A 210 12.50 -20.17 17.96
CA ALA A 210 13.89 -20.07 17.54
C ALA A 210 14.87 -19.97 18.73
N GLY A 211 14.40 -19.47 19.87
CA GLY A 211 15.24 -19.22 21.04
C GLY A 211 16.43 -18.30 20.74
N GLY A 212 17.61 -18.67 21.24
CA GLY A 212 18.86 -17.94 20.97
C GLY A 212 19.33 -17.96 19.52
N GLY A 213 18.90 -18.94 18.74
CA GLY A 213 19.21 -19.08 17.31
C GLY A 213 18.78 -17.87 16.48
N LEU A 214 17.66 -17.24 16.85
CA LEU A 214 17.19 -16.01 16.20
C LEU A 214 18.27 -14.91 16.23
N PHE A 215 18.86 -14.64 17.38
CA PHE A 215 19.89 -13.59 17.51
C PHE A 215 21.20 -13.97 16.82
N SER A 216 21.53 -15.25 16.73
CA SER A 216 22.65 -15.74 15.94
C SER A 216 22.45 -15.42 14.45
N GLU A 217 21.28 -15.76 13.91
CA GLU A 217 20.95 -15.48 12.49
C GLU A 217 20.88 -14.00 12.19
N VAL A 218 20.21 -13.23 13.04
CA VAL A 218 20.17 -11.75 12.90
C VAL A 218 21.58 -11.18 12.98
N GLY A 219 22.42 -11.67 13.90
CA GLY A 219 23.83 -11.29 14.00
C GLY A 219 24.61 -11.57 12.72
N THR A 220 24.40 -12.73 12.10
CA THR A 220 24.98 -13.07 10.78
C THR A 220 24.50 -12.13 9.68
N ILE A 221 23.21 -11.72 9.71
CA ILE A 221 22.67 -10.72 8.79
C ILE A 221 23.38 -9.38 8.95
N PHE A 222 23.64 -8.96 10.17
CA PHE A 222 24.30 -7.68 10.43
C PHE A 222 25.81 -7.69 10.24
N SER A 223 26.48 -8.83 10.43
CA SER A 223 27.92 -8.93 10.22
C SER A 223 28.34 -8.99 8.75
N GLY A 224 27.41 -9.24 7.83
CA GLY A 224 27.72 -9.31 6.40
C GLY A 224 28.42 -10.61 6.01
N GLY A 225 28.05 -11.77 6.62
CA GLY A 225 28.56 -13.08 6.23
C GLY A 225 28.41 -13.36 4.73
N GLU A 226 29.10 -14.38 4.20
CA GLU A 226 29.13 -14.74 2.77
C GLU A 226 27.73 -14.73 2.14
N ARG A 227 27.40 -13.63 1.48
CA ARG A 227 26.11 -13.43 0.81
C ARG A 227 26.37 -13.09 -0.64
N THR A 228 26.14 -14.06 -1.48
CA THR A 228 26.02 -13.85 -2.92
C THR A 228 24.72 -13.11 -3.15
N GLY A 229 24.78 -11.88 -3.63
CA GLY A 229 23.62 -11.01 -3.81
C GLY A 229 23.37 -10.65 -5.26
N GLY A 230 22.11 -10.30 -5.57
CA GLY A 230 21.68 -9.86 -6.89
C GLY A 230 22.35 -8.56 -7.39
N PHE A 231 23.21 -7.94 -6.58
CA PHE A 231 23.97 -6.73 -6.93
C PHE A 231 25.48 -6.98 -7.04
N GLU A 232 25.87 -8.25 -7.29
CA GLU A 232 27.26 -8.60 -7.57
C GLU A 232 27.80 -7.76 -8.74
N GLY A 233 29.02 -7.23 -8.56
CA GLY A 233 29.66 -6.37 -9.55
C GLY A 233 29.43 -4.86 -9.38
N LEU A 234 28.44 -4.43 -8.56
CA LEU A 234 28.24 -3.00 -8.29
C LEU A 234 29.14 -2.45 -7.17
N GLY A 235 29.79 -3.32 -6.38
CA GLY A 235 30.49 -2.95 -5.17
C GLY A 235 29.52 -2.46 -4.07
N SER A 236 30.03 -2.28 -2.83
CA SER A 236 29.17 -1.94 -1.68
C SER A 236 28.41 -0.63 -1.85
N PHE A 237 29.00 0.39 -2.44
CA PHE A 237 28.32 1.67 -2.67
C PHE A 237 27.22 1.53 -3.73
N GLY A 238 27.50 0.84 -4.83
CA GLY A 238 26.50 0.59 -5.87
C GLY A 238 25.32 -0.25 -5.35
N ALA A 239 25.58 -1.29 -4.56
CA ALA A 239 24.55 -2.09 -3.90
C ALA A 239 23.71 -1.24 -2.92
N PHE A 240 24.33 -0.34 -2.15
CA PHE A 240 23.63 0.59 -1.28
C PHE A 240 22.66 1.50 -2.05
N ILE A 241 23.14 2.09 -3.15
CA ILE A 241 22.31 2.93 -4.02
C ILE A 241 21.19 2.11 -4.68
N ALA A 242 21.44 0.84 -5.04
CA ALA A 242 20.42 -0.05 -5.58
C ALA A 242 19.30 -0.30 -4.56
N VAL A 243 19.64 -0.67 -3.30
CA VAL A 243 18.66 -0.84 -2.21
C VAL A 243 17.86 0.44 -1.98
N PHE A 244 18.54 1.58 -1.86
CA PHE A 244 17.90 2.88 -1.73
C PHE A 244 16.92 3.16 -2.88
N SER A 245 17.36 2.95 -4.13
CA SER A 245 16.57 3.21 -5.33
C SER A 245 15.36 2.28 -5.46
N ILE A 246 15.50 1.01 -5.08
CA ILE A 246 14.39 0.05 -5.05
C ILE A 246 13.31 0.52 -4.08
N MET A 247 13.68 0.98 -2.88
CA MET A 247 12.71 1.49 -1.90
C MET A 247 12.06 2.79 -2.37
N VAL A 248 12.82 3.69 -2.99
CA VAL A 248 12.25 4.90 -3.60
C VAL A 248 11.26 4.52 -4.70
N GLY A 249 11.62 3.58 -5.57
CA GLY A 249 10.75 3.09 -6.63
C GLY A 249 9.47 2.43 -6.11
N TYR A 250 9.57 1.65 -5.02
CA TYR A 250 8.43 0.99 -4.39
C TYR A 250 7.35 1.98 -3.94
N PHE A 251 7.75 3.08 -3.29
CA PHE A 251 6.82 4.10 -2.82
C PHE A 251 6.52 5.22 -3.84
N ALA A 252 7.23 5.27 -4.97
CA ALA A 252 7.09 6.34 -5.97
C ALA A 252 5.66 6.50 -6.47
N ALA A 253 4.92 5.41 -6.57
CA ALA A 253 3.51 5.41 -6.97
C ALA A 253 2.65 6.27 -6.04
N VAL A 254 2.79 6.09 -4.72
CA VAL A 254 2.04 6.87 -3.72
C VAL A 254 2.57 8.30 -3.62
N VAL A 255 3.87 8.54 -3.83
CA VAL A 255 4.42 9.91 -3.96
C VAL A 255 3.69 10.70 -5.03
N ILE A 256 3.44 10.09 -6.19
CA ILE A 256 2.75 10.74 -7.31
C ILE A 256 1.28 11.03 -6.93
N ASN A 257 0.57 10.04 -6.41
CA ASN A 257 -0.86 10.14 -6.10
C ASN A 257 -1.19 10.67 -4.71
N PHE A 258 -0.21 11.07 -3.91
CA PHE A 258 -0.43 11.44 -2.52
C PHE A 258 -1.49 12.55 -2.37
N GLY A 259 -1.65 13.38 -3.39
CA GLY A 259 -2.70 14.39 -3.45
C GLY A 259 -4.13 13.85 -3.32
N ASP A 260 -4.37 12.59 -3.71
CA ASP A 260 -5.68 11.95 -3.64
C ASP A 260 -6.15 11.74 -2.20
N PHE A 261 -5.22 11.63 -1.25
CA PHE A 261 -5.44 11.55 0.19
C PHE A 261 -5.24 12.90 0.89
N ALA A 262 -4.17 13.61 0.53
CA ALA A 262 -3.81 14.88 1.15
C ALA A 262 -4.91 15.96 1.00
N ARG A 263 -5.76 15.87 -0.03
CA ARG A 263 -6.91 16.77 -0.23
C ARG A 263 -7.93 16.75 0.91
N PHE A 264 -7.95 15.70 1.73
CA PHE A 264 -8.84 15.55 2.89
C PHE A 264 -8.21 16.01 4.20
N VAL A 265 -6.91 16.31 4.22
CA VAL A 265 -6.16 16.68 5.42
C VAL A 265 -6.46 18.11 5.86
N LYS A 266 -6.57 18.32 7.17
CA LYS A 266 -6.91 19.62 7.78
C LYS A 266 -5.91 20.72 7.45
N ASN A 267 -4.61 20.42 7.55
CA ASN A 267 -3.53 21.38 7.32
C ASN A 267 -2.19 20.66 7.02
N GLU A 268 -1.16 21.43 6.64
CA GLU A 268 0.17 20.89 6.30
C GLU A 268 0.88 20.26 7.51
N GLU A 269 0.66 20.73 8.72
CA GLU A 269 1.30 20.22 9.92
C GLU A 269 0.86 18.77 10.18
N GLU A 270 -0.45 18.52 10.13
CA GLU A 270 -1.03 17.18 10.25
C GLU A 270 -0.52 16.23 9.16
N MET A 271 -0.41 16.72 7.93
CA MET A 271 0.15 15.95 6.82
C MET A 271 1.61 15.57 7.09
N ARG A 272 2.45 16.52 7.45
CA ARG A 272 3.89 16.29 7.70
C ARG A 272 4.12 15.35 8.87
N LYS A 273 3.37 15.51 9.97
CA LYS A 273 3.42 14.62 11.12
C LYS A 273 2.99 13.21 10.75
N GLY A 274 1.92 13.09 9.98
CA GLY A 274 1.44 11.80 9.46
C GLY A 274 2.45 11.14 8.53
N ASN A 275 3.12 11.89 7.66
CA ASN A 275 4.16 11.36 6.78
C ASN A 275 5.42 10.95 7.54
N LEU A 276 5.84 11.69 8.57
CA LEU A 276 7.00 11.34 9.38
C LEU A 276 6.77 10.00 10.11
N TRP A 277 5.72 9.92 10.90
CA TRP A 277 5.43 8.72 11.68
C TRP A 277 4.88 7.58 10.81
N GLY A 278 4.07 7.94 9.81
CA GLY A 278 3.43 6.97 8.92
C GLY A 278 4.39 6.33 7.93
N LEU A 279 5.30 7.09 7.33
CA LEU A 279 6.26 6.53 6.37
C LEU A 279 7.56 6.12 7.07
N VAL A 280 8.31 7.08 7.62
CA VAL A 280 9.64 6.79 8.18
C VAL A 280 9.50 5.86 9.39
N GLY A 281 8.58 6.14 10.31
CA GLY A 281 8.34 5.31 11.49
C GLY A 281 7.91 3.88 11.12
N ASN A 282 7.01 3.73 10.15
CA ASN A 282 6.57 2.40 9.71
C ASN A 282 7.67 1.65 8.96
N VAL A 283 8.47 2.30 8.10
CA VAL A 283 9.61 1.64 7.42
C VAL A 283 10.60 1.09 8.45
N ILE A 284 10.93 1.86 9.49
CA ILE A 284 11.82 1.40 10.55
C ILE A 284 11.21 0.21 11.30
N LEU A 285 9.99 0.36 11.80
CA LEU A 285 9.34 -0.68 12.61
C LEU A 285 9.08 -1.95 11.80
N PHE A 286 8.54 -1.82 10.60
CA PHE A 286 8.21 -2.96 9.77
C PHE A 286 9.46 -3.71 9.28
N SER A 287 10.52 -2.99 8.88
CA SER A 287 11.80 -3.60 8.50
C SER A 287 12.43 -4.35 9.68
N PHE A 288 12.33 -3.81 10.89
CA PHE A 288 12.80 -4.49 12.10
C PHE A 288 12.01 -5.78 12.37
N ILE A 289 10.67 -5.73 12.35
CA ILE A 289 9.82 -6.90 12.55
C ILE A 289 10.10 -7.95 11.47
N THR A 290 10.20 -7.55 10.21
CA THR A 290 10.51 -8.43 9.08
C THR A 290 11.86 -9.11 9.27
N LEU A 291 12.89 -8.36 9.67
CA LEU A 291 14.23 -8.89 9.94
C LEU A 291 14.22 -9.94 11.05
N MET A 292 13.54 -9.66 12.16
CA MET A 292 13.44 -10.59 13.29
C MET A 292 12.70 -11.88 12.89
N ILE A 293 11.61 -11.77 12.14
CA ILE A 293 10.88 -12.93 11.63
C ILE A 293 11.76 -13.72 10.65
N THR A 294 12.45 -13.03 9.73
CA THR A 294 13.34 -13.67 8.74
C THR A 294 14.47 -14.45 9.42
N GLY A 295 15.20 -13.84 10.35
CA GLY A 295 16.25 -14.51 11.12
C GLY A 295 15.70 -15.70 11.92
N GLY A 296 14.52 -15.52 12.52
CA GLY A 296 13.87 -16.60 13.27
C GLY A 296 13.44 -17.78 12.41
N THR A 297 12.94 -17.54 11.19
CA THR A 297 12.58 -18.63 10.25
C THR A 297 13.80 -19.38 9.78
N ILE A 298 14.91 -18.71 9.50
CA ILE A 298 16.18 -19.38 9.17
C ILE A 298 16.64 -20.26 10.34
N ALA A 299 16.58 -19.75 11.57
CA ALA A 299 16.96 -20.52 12.75
C ALA A 299 16.09 -21.74 13.00
N ILE A 300 14.79 -21.70 12.67
CA ILE A 300 13.85 -22.83 12.90
C ILE A 300 13.89 -23.84 11.76
N PHE A 301 13.88 -23.36 10.51
CA PHE A 301 13.68 -24.21 9.33
C PHE A 301 14.97 -24.48 8.54
N GLY A 302 16.08 -23.79 8.88
CA GLY A 302 17.34 -23.85 8.12
C GLY A 302 17.30 -23.14 6.77
N GLU A 303 16.18 -22.50 6.44
CA GLU A 303 15.96 -21.79 5.17
C GLU A 303 15.15 -20.52 5.37
N TYR A 304 15.28 -19.61 4.44
CA TYR A 304 14.45 -18.41 4.37
C TYR A 304 13.07 -18.74 3.79
N VAL A 305 12.02 -18.38 4.52
CA VAL A 305 10.64 -18.50 4.04
C VAL A 305 10.17 -17.14 3.55
N ALA A 306 10.09 -16.97 2.23
CA ALA A 306 9.79 -15.70 1.58
C ALA A 306 8.36 -15.22 1.79
N SER A 307 7.41 -16.16 1.82
CA SER A 307 5.97 -15.87 1.92
C SER A 307 5.51 -15.89 3.38
N PRO A 308 4.92 -14.80 3.89
CA PRO A 308 4.32 -14.78 5.22
C PRO A 308 3.21 -15.83 5.40
N THR A 309 2.43 -16.10 4.36
CA THR A 309 1.37 -17.14 4.40
C THR A 309 1.94 -18.54 4.50
N GLU A 310 3.00 -18.84 3.76
CA GLU A 310 3.72 -20.11 3.85
C GLU A 310 4.38 -20.29 5.22
N MET A 311 4.98 -19.25 5.76
CA MET A 311 5.57 -19.28 7.09
C MET A 311 4.55 -19.64 8.17
N VAL A 312 3.37 -19.02 8.13
CA VAL A 312 2.29 -19.32 9.09
C VAL A 312 1.81 -20.78 8.93
N ALA A 313 1.70 -21.28 7.70
CA ALA A 313 1.35 -22.68 7.43
C ALA A 313 2.40 -23.63 8.03
N LYS A 314 3.70 -23.35 7.86
CA LYS A 314 4.79 -24.16 8.45
C LYS A 314 4.82 -24.16 9.98
N VAL A 315 4.28 -23.13 10.64
CA VAL A 315 4.20 -23.07 12.12
C VAL A 315 3.16 -24.03 12.67
N ASP A 316 2.19 -24.45 11.86
CA ASP A 316 1.15 -25.43 12.16
C ASP A 316 0.39 -25.15 13.46
N ASN A 317 -0.18 -23.94 13.56
CA ASN A 317 -0.99 -23.52 14.69
C ASN A 317 -2.25 -22.83 14.20
N LEU A 318 -3.41 -23.47 14.33
CA LEU A 318 -4.69 -22.97 13.82
C LEU A 318 -5.04 -21.55 14.35
N GLY A 319 -4.81 -21.28 15.64
CA GLY A 319 -5.08 -19.96 16.21
C GLY A 319 -4.23 -18.87 15.56
N LEU A 320 -2.93 -19.14 15.36
CA LEU A 320 -2.02 -18.24 14.66
C LEU A 320 -2.43 -18.08 13.19
N THR A 321 -2.80 -19.18 12.53
CA THR A 321 -3.26 -19.18 11.13
C THR A 321 -4.47 -18.24 10.95
N ILE A 322 -5.48 -18.33 11.82
CA ILE A 322 -6.67 -17.49 11.78
C ILE A 322 -6.30 -16.00 11.93
N ILE A 323 -5.52 -15.67 12.96
CA ILE A 323 -5.14 -14.28 13.25
C ILE A 323 -4.26 -13.70 12.14
N ALA A 324 -3.28 -14.47 11.69
CA ALA A 324 -2.36 -14.04 10.64
C ALA A 324 -3.04 -13.91 9.27
N ALA A 325 -3.90 -14.84 8.89
CA ALA A 325 -4.67 -14.76 7.65
C ALA A 325 -5.55 -13.51 7.61
N PHE A 326 -6.22 -13.19 8.72
CA PHE A 326 -7.01 -11.96 8.83
C PHE A 326 -6.13 -10.71 8.70
N ALA A 327 -4.96 -10.67 9.34
CA ALA A 327 -4.05 -9.54 9.27
C ALA A 327 -3.47 -9.37 7.85
N PHE A 328 -3.03 -10.45 7.21
CA PHE A 328 -2.50 -10.42 5.85
C PHE A 328 -3.55 -9.98 4.83
N PHE A 329 -4.79 -10.48 4.98
CA PHE A 329 -5.92 -10.00 4.20
C PHE A 329 -6.13 -8.50 4.39
N ALA A 330 -6.22 -8.03 5.65
CA ALA A 330 -6.47 -6.62 5.96
C ALA A 330 -5.34 -5.71 5.45
N ALA A 331 -4.07 -6.10 5.64
CA ALA A 331 -2.90 -5.37 5.14
C ALA A 331 -2.93 -5.22 3.63
N THR A 332 -3.16 -6.33 2.94
CA THR A 332 -3.08 -6.36 1.47
C THR A 332 -4.28 -5.67 0.82
N VAL A 333 -5.48 -5.79 1.39
CA VAL A 333 -6.63 -4.99 0.97
C VAL A 333 -6.40 -3.51 1.26
N GLY A 334 -5.78 -3.18 2.40
CA GLY A 334 -5.47 -1.80 2.78
C GLY A 334 -4.58 -1.09 1.77
N ILE A 335 -3.42 -1.68 1.45
CA ILE A 335 -2.54 -1.12 0.42
C ILE A 335 -3.24 -1.04 -0.93
N ASN A 336 -4.02 -2.06 -1.28
CA ASN A 336 -4.71 -2.10 -2.56
C ASN A 336 -5.72 -0.95 -2.70
N MET A 337 -6.44 -0.61 -1.63
CA MET A 337 -7.29 0.58 -1.61
C MET A 337 -6.49 1.86 -1.81
N VAL A 338 -5.37 2.02 -1.10
CA VAL A 338 -4.54 3.22 -1.11
C VAL A 338 -3.80 3.39 -2.43
N ALA A 339 -3.02 2.39 -2.83
CA ALA A 339 -2.12 2.53 -3.96
C ALA A 339 -2.76 2.23 -5.32
N ASN A 340 -3.77 1.33 -5.36
CA ASN A 340 -4.14 0.70 -6.61
C ASN A 340 -5.62 0.83 -6.98
N PHE A 341 -6.49 1.27 -6.08
CA PHE A 341 -7.92 1.39 -6.36
C PHE A 341 -8.39 2.85 -6.42
N ILE A 342 -8.08 3.67 -5.42
CA ILE A 342 -8.47 5.09 -5.39
C ILE A 342 -7.78 5.90 -6.51
N PRO A 343 -6.45 5.79 -6.71
CA PRO A 343 -5.77 6.61 -7.72
C PRO A 343 -6.31 6.41 -9.14
N PRO A 344 -6.38 5.18 -9.70
CA PRO A 344 -6.87 5.02 -11.07
C PRO A 344 -8.32 5.47 -11.26
N ALA A 345 -9.14 5.45 -10.21
CA ALA A 345 -10.50 5.98 -10.30
C ALA A 345 -10.51 7.50 -10.55
N TYR A 346 -9.63 8.26 -9.89
CA TYR A 346 -9.46 9.69 -10.17
C TYR A 346 -8.77 9.95 -11.52
N ASP A 347 -7.80 9.12 -11.89
CA ASP A 347 -7.07 9.25 -13.16
C ASP A 347 -8.02 9.02 -14.36
N LEU A 348 -8.88 8.01 -14.31
CA LEU A 348 -9.91 7.75 -15.30
C LEU A 348 -10.97 8.86 -15.34
N ALA A 349 -11.39 9.37 -14.16
CA ALA A 349 -12.30 10.50 -14.10
C ALA A 349 -11.68 11.77 -14.72
N ASN A 350 -10.35 11.94 -14.64
CA ASN A 350 -9.65 13.04 -15.28
C ASN A 350 -9.57 12.87 -16.81
N LEU A 351 -9.41 11.65 -17.29
CA LEU A 351 -9.35 11.33 -18.72
C LEU A 351 -10.67 11.64 -19.45
N MET A 352 -11.80 11.27 -18.84
CA MET A 352 -13.14 11.43 -19.42
C MET A 352 -14.11 12.03 -18.38
N PRO A 353 -13.95 13.33 -18.03
CA PRO A 353 -14.65 13.93 -16.90
C PRO A 353 -16.17 13.96 -17.01
N ASP A 354 -16.71 13.99 -18.22
CA ASP A 354 -18.13 13.99 -18.51
C ASP A 354 -18.76 12.58 -18.50
N LYS A 355 -17.95 11.52 -18.57
CA LYS A 355 -18.45 10.13 -18.71
C LYS A 355 -18.09 9.24 -17.53
N ILE A 356 -16.92 9.46 -16.90
CA ILE A 356 -16.40 8.62 -15.83
C ILE A 356 -16.39 9.42 -14.54
N ASN A 357 -17.12 8.96 -13.54
CA ASN A 357 -17.03 9.44 -12.16
C ASN A 357 -16.15 8.51 -11.31
N PHE A 358 -15.90 8.88 -10.07
CA PHE A 358 -15.05 8.09 -9.16
C PHE A 358 -15.52 6.63 -9.05
N LYS A 359 -16.84 6.39 -8.89
CA LYS A 359 -17.39 5.02 -8.77
C LYS A 359 -17.21 4.22 -10.05
N THR A 360 -17.50 4.82 -11.19
CA THR A 360 -17.35 4.14 -12.50
C THR A 360 -15.88 3.85 -12.80
N GLY A 361 -14.97 4.80 -12.48
CA GLY A 361 -13.54 4.60 -12.61
C GLY A 361 -13.04 3.43 -11.74
N GLY A 362 -13.56 3.32 -10.52
CA GLY A 362 -13.27 2.17 -9.66
C GLY A 362 -13.78 0.85 -10.22
N LEU A 363 -14.99 0.79 -10.77
CA LEU A 363 -15.50 -0.44 -11.40
C LEU A 363 -14.67 -0.87 -12.62
N ILE A 364 -14.20 0.08 -13.43
CA ILE A 364 -13.28 -0.18 -14.54
C ILE A 364 -11.99 -0.77 -14.00
N THR A 365 -11.42 -0.17 -12.96
CA THR A 365 -10.21 -0.67 -12.27
C THR A 365 -10.41 -2.09 -11.74
N ALA A 366 -11.55 -2.34 -11.08
CA ALA A 366 -11.88 -3.67 -10.56
C ALA A 366 -12.00 -4.73 -11.65
N GLY A 367 -12.64 -4.39 -12.78
CA GLY A 367 -12.78 -5.29 -13.92
C GLY A 367 -11.42 -5.67 -14.54
N PHE A 368 -10.57 -4.68 -14.83
CA PHE A 368 -9.21 -4.93 -15.32
C PHE A 368 -8.39 -5.73 -14.32
N GLY A 369 -8.42 -5.34 -13.04
CA GLY A 369 -7.68 -6.04 -12.00
C GLY A 369 -8.17 -7.46 -11.76
N PHE A 370 -9.45 -7.74 -11.90
CA PHE A 370 -9.99 -9.10 -11.83
C PHE A 370 -9.42 -9.99 -12.94
N ILE A 371 -9.34 -9.47 -14.16
CA ILE A 371 -8.74 -10.21 -15.29
C ILE A 371 -7.24 -10.45 -15.02
N ILE A 372 -6.50 -9.41 -14.67
CA ILE A 372 -5.05 -9.49 -14.43
C ILE A 372 -4.75 -10.43 -13.26
N GLY A 373 -5.45 -10.27 -12.13
CA GLY A 373 -5.24 -11.10 -10.94
C GLY A 373 -5.66 -12.56 -11.13
N GLY A 374 -6.65 -12.83 -11.99
CA GLY A 374 -7.03 -14.19 -12.37
C GLY A 374 -6.03 -14.89 -13.29
N MET A 375 -5.13 -14.13 -13.93
CA MET A 375 -4.06 -14.63 -14.81
C MET A 375 -2.68 -14.67 -14.13
N TRP A 376 -2.60 -14.26 -12.87
CA TRP A 376 -1.36 -14.16 -12.08
C TRP A 376 -0.81 -15.53 -11.61
#